data_4050607c1f5486a5cf3f7e97ded78818
#
_entry.id   4050607c1f5486a5cf3f7e97ded78818
#
_cell.length_a   1.000
_cell.length_b   1.000
_cell.length_c   1.000
_cell.angle_alpha   90.00
_cell.angle_beta   90.00
_cell.angle_gamma   90.00
#
_symmetry.space_group_name_H-M   'P 1'
#
loop_
_entity.id
_entity.type
_entity.pdbx_description
1 polymer ?
#
loop_
_entity_poly.entity_id
_entity_poly.type
_entity_poly.pdbx_seq_one_letter_code
_entity_poly.pdbx_strand_id
1 'polypeptide(L)'
;MEKAIDSILVGGEDVEIIVVNDGSKDGTQEIAERYQEKYPTIVKAVAKSNGGHGDAVNCGLEHATGKYFKVVDSDDWVDEEALLKVLDTIKGFVKDESEVDMVIANYVYEKVGMTHKKVIRYDNVLPENQIFKWEDIGHFRLDQYILMHSVIYRTEMLKLCQLELPKHTFYVDNIYVYYPLPHVRTLYYMNVDLYRYFIGREDQSVNEKVMISRIDQQLFVTKKMISMYELRLIGSKKLRKYMVNYLAIMMTVSSILCIRSKKKENFEKKKELWAYLKKKDYRTYMKIRYGILGQTMNLPGRSGRRVSSLAYTVARRLIGFN
;
A
#
# COMPACT_ATOMS: atom_id res chain seq x y z
N MET A 1 4.61 -7.35 -17.50
CA MET A 1 3.19 -7.13 -17.73
C MET A 1 2.46 -8.42 -18.12
N GLU A 2 2.86 -9.17 -19.16
CA GLU A 2 2.15 -10.38 -19.61
C GLU A 2 1.90 -11.37 -18.47
N LYS A 3 2.92 -11.67 -17.64
CA LYS A 3 2.74 -12.54 -16.45
C LYS A 3 1.65 -12.05 -15.49
N ALA A 4 1.53 -10.74 -15.30
CA ALA A 4 0.48 -10.15 -14.46
C ALA A 4 -0.91 -10.44 -15.07
N ILE A 5 -1.08 -10.18 -16.36
CA ILE A 5 -2.34 -10.41 -17.07
C ILE A 5 -2.69 -11.91 -17.08
N ASP A 6 -1.75 -12.77 -17.48
CA ASP A 6 -1.97 -14.22 -17.57
C ASP A 6 -2.41 -14.81 -16.23
N SER A 7 -1.80 -14.38 -15.12
CA SER A 7 -2.15 -14.86 -13.78
C SER A 7 -3.56 -14.47 -13.33
N ILE A 8 -4.15 -13.42 -13.91
CA ILE A 8 -5.52 -12.98 -13.58
C ILE A 8 -6.54 -13.60 -14.54
N LEU A 9 -6.15 -13.90 -15.78
CA LEU A 9 -7.03 -14.47 -16.79
C LEU A 9 -7.65 -15.82 -16.42
N VAL A 10 -7.07 -16.55 -15.45
CA VAL A 10 -7.67 -17.80 -14.92
C VAL A 10 -9.04 -17.55 -14.28
N GLY A 11 -9.35 -16.30 -13.89
CA GLY A 11 -10.66 -15.92 -13.39
C GLY A 11 -11.76 -15.87 -14.45
N GLY A 12 -11.41 -15.94 -15.75
CA GLY A 12 -12.39 -15.90 -16.83
C GLY A 12 -13.29 -14.65 -16.78
N GLU A 13 -14.58 -14.82 -17.02
CA GLU A 13 -15.58 -13.74 -17.01
C GLU A 13 -15.89 -13.16 -15.60
N ASP A 14 -15.29 -13.72 -14.55
CA ASP A 14 -15.43 -13.17 -13.18
C ASP A 14 -14.47 -12.02 -12.91
N VAL A 15 -13.54 -11.73 -13.84
CA VAL A 15 -12.56 -10.65 -13.72
C VAL A 15 -12.66 -9.66 -14.88
N GLU A 16 -12.42 -8.40 -14.60
CA GLU A 16 -12.17 -7.33 -15.56
C GLU A 16 -10.72 -6.88 -15.38
N ILE A 17 -9.93 -6.89 -16.43
CA ILE A 17 -8.52 -6.49 -16.41
C ILE A 17 -8.36 -5.18 -17.17
N ILE A 18 -8.13 -4.09 -16.44
CA ILE A 18 -7.90 -2.77 -17.04
C ILE A 18 -6.40 -2.53 -17.08
N VAL A 19 -5.80 -2.64 -18.26
CA VAL A 19 -4.38 -2.39 -18.50
C VAL A 19 -4.21 -0.91 -18.81
N VAL A 20 -3.68 -0.16 -17.83
CA VAL A 20 -3.47 1.29 -17.98
C VAL A 20 -2.04 1.54 -18.43
N ASN A 21 -1.86 1.97 -19.68
CA ASN A 21 -0.59 2.45 -20.21
C ASN A 21 -0.42 3.93 -19.89
N ASP A 22 0.48 4.24 -18.95
CA ASP A 22 0.77 5.61 -18.48
C ASP A 22 1.81 6.33 -19.36
N GLY A 23 1.63 6.26 -20.67
CA GLY A 23 2.46 6.97 -21.65
C GLY A 23 3.81 6.31 -21.90
N SER A 24 3.89 4.98 -21.86
CA SER A 24 5.08 4.22 -22.26
C SER A 24 5.42 4.45 -23.73
N LYS A 25 6.73 4.39 -24.03
CA LYS A 25 7.26 4.61 -25.40
C LYS A 25 7.84 3.32 -26.00
N ASP A 26 7.59 2.20 -25.38
CA ASP A 26 7.98 0.86 -25.82
C ASP A 26 6.76 0.08 -26.30
N GLY A 27 6.89 -1.21 -26.57
CA GLY A 27 5.81 -2.11 -27.02
C GLY A 27 4.70 -2.40 -25.99
N THR A 28 4.58 -1.61 -24.91
CA THR A 28 3.57 -1.83 -23.85
C THR A 28 2.15 -1.72 -24.40
N GLN A 29 1.88 -0.73 -25.25
CA GLN A 29 0.54 -0.50 -25.80
C GLN A 29 0.11 -1.63 -26.74
N GLU A 30 1.00 -2.05 -27.62
CA GLU A 30 0.74 -3.14 -28.57
C GLU A 30 0.46 -4.47 -27.85
N ILE A 31 1.16 -4.71 -26.72
CA ILE A 31 0.89 -5.89 -25.90
C ILE A 31 -0.50 -5.80 -25.27
N ALA A 32 -0.86 -4.65 -24.69
CA ALA A 32 -2.18 -4.45 -24.07
C ALA A 32 -3.33 -4.63 -25.08
N GLU A 33 -3.19 -4.06 -26.28
CA GLU A 33 -4.18 -4.18 -27.37
C GLU A 33 -4.32 -5.61 -27.86
N ARG A 34 -3.21 -6.35 -28.01
CA ARG A 34 -3.23 -7.78 -28.36
C ARG A 34 -4.00 -8.63 -27.34
N TYR A 35 -3.86 -8.33 -26.03
CA TYR A 35 -4.65 -9.03 -25.02
C TYR A 35 -6.12 -8.63 -25.08
N GLN A 36 -6.44 -7.36 -25.34
CA GLN A 36 -7.83 -6.91 -25.51
C GLN A 36 -8.48 -7.56 -26.74
N GLU A 37 -7.77 -7.68 -27.85
CA GLU A 37 -8.29 -8.38 -29.06
C GLU A 37 -8.57 -9.86 -28.78
N LYS A 38 -7.69 -10.52 -28.01
CA LYS A 38 -7.83 -11.92 -27.67
C LYS A 38 -8.90 -12.18 -26.61
N TYR A 39 -9.11 -11.25 -25.68
CA TYR A 39 -10.05 -11.38 -24.55
C TYR A 39 -10.92 -10.12 -24.42
N PRO A 40 -11.78 -9.80 -25.41
CA PRO A 40 -12.46 -8.50 -25.52
C PRO A 40 -13.49 -8.23 -24.42
N THR A 41 -14.00 -9.27 -23.74
CA THR A 41 -14.93 -9.15 -22.61
C THR A 41 -14.21 -9.00 -21.27
N ILE A 42 -12.94 -9.38 -21.19
CA ILE A 42 -12.17 -9.45 -19.95
C ILE A 42 -11.13 -8.33 -19.87
N VAL A 43 -10.39 -8.08 -20.96
CA VAL A 43 -9.26 -7.13 -21.00
C VAL A 43 -9.63 -5.83 -21.70
N LYS A 44 -9.30 -4.73 -21.05
CA LYS A 44 -9.47 -3.37 -21.58
C LYS A 44 -8.13 -2.65 -21.55
N ALA A 45 -7.62 -2.27 -22.70
CA ALA A 45 -6.43 -1.45 -22.86
C ALA A 45 -6.80 0.04 -22.80
N VAL A 46 -6.17 0.80 -21.91
CA VAL A 46 -6.39 2.23 -21.74
C VAL A 46 -5.06 2.95 -21.85
N ALA A 47 -4.91 3.78 -22.89
CA ALA A 47 -3.73 4.64 -23.06
C ALA A 47 -4.01 6.04 -22.53
N LYS A 48 -3.04 6.62 -21.82
CA LYS A 48 -3.09 7.99 -21.32
C LYS A 48 -1.72 8.67 -21.35
N SER A 49 -1.71 10.00 -21.24
CA SER A 49 -0.47 10.73 -21.02
C SER A 49 0.12 10.39 -19.66
N ASN A 50 1.47 10.36 -19.57
CA ASN A 50 2.14 10.03 -18.31
C ASN A 50 1.70 10.95 -17.17
N GLY A 51 1.24 10.34 -16.08
CA GLY A 51 0.84 11.00 -14.83
C GLY A 51 1.42 10.29 -13.61
N GLY A 52 2.16 9.20 -13.82
CA GLY A 52 2.76 8.35 -12.78
C GLY A 52 1.76 7.34 -12.20
N HIS A 53 2.28 6.46 -11.35
CA HIS A 53 1.55 5.32 -10.79
C HIS A 53 0.19 5.70 -10.18
N GLY A 54 0.13 6.78 -9.37
CA GLY A 54 -1.14 7.21 -8.77
C GLY A 54 -2.21 7.61 -9.79
N ASP A 55 -1.81 8.27 -10.85
CA ASP A 55 -2.73 8.67 -11.93
C ASP A 55 -3.18 7.47 -12.78
N ALA A 56 -2.32 6.45 -12.93
CA ALA A 56 -2.70 5.18 -13.54
C ALA A 56 -3.74 4.44 -12.70
N VAL A 57 -3.59 4.40 -11.37
CA VAL A 57 -4.58 3.82 -10.46
C VAL A 57 -5.89 4.58 -10.48
N ASN A 58 -5.87 5.92 -10.48
CA ASN A 58 -7.08 6.75 -10.61
C ASN A 58 -7.82 6.43 -11.92
N CYS A 59 -7.10 6.37 -13.04
CA CYS A 59 -7.65 6.00 -14.34
C CYS A 59 -8.25 4.59 -14.33
N GLY A 60 -7.56 3.61 -13.75
CA GLY A 60 -8.10 2.26 -13.60
C GLY A 60 -9.40 2.22 -12.79
N LEU A 61 -9.46 2.97 -11.68
CA LEU A 61 -10.68 3.06 -10.86
C LEU A 61 -11.84 3.76 -11.58
N GLU A 62 -11.57 4.77 -12.38
CA GLU A 62 -12.58 5.45 -13.21
C GLU A 62 -13.23 4.48 -14.20
N HIS A 63 -12.41 3.65 -14.86
CA HIS A 63 -12.84 2.69 -15.87
C HIS A 63 -13.44 1.40 -15.27
N ALA A 64 -13.21 1.12 -13.98
CA ALA A 64 -13.66 -0.10 -13.33
C ALA A 64 -15.18 -0.21 -13.25
N THR A 65 -15.71 -1.35 -13.71
CA THR A 65 -17.14 -1.71 -13.64
C THR A 65 -17.40 -2.87 -12.67
N GLY A 66 -16.36 -3.64 -12.32
CA GLY A 66 -16.45 -4.76 -11.38
C GLY A 66 -16.83 -4.34 -9.96
N LYS A 67 -17.48 -5.24 -9.24
CA LYS A 67 -17.93 -5.02 -7.83
C LYS A 67 -16.78 -4.74 -6.88
N TYR A 68 -15.61 -5.33 -7.14
CA TYR A 68 -14.41 -5.18 -6.34
C TYR A 68 -13.24 -4.72 -7.20
N PHE A 69 -12.35 -3.93 -6.62
CA PHE A 69 -11.20 -3.32 -7.26
C PHE A 69 -9.91 -3.71 -6.57
N LYS A 70 -8.95 -4.19 -7.35
CA LYS A 70 -7.59 -4.51 -6.89
C LYS A 70 -6.55 -3.92 -7.83
N VAL A 71 -5.53 -3.31 -7.28
CA VAL A 71 -4.34 -2.88 -8.03
C VAL A 71 -3.35 -4.04 -8.11
N VAL A 72 -2.84 -4.29 -9.32
CA VAL A 72 -1.72 -5.22 -9.56
C VAL A 72 -0.68 -4.48 -10.38
N ASP A 73 0.54 -4.37 -9.83
CA ASP A 73 1.65 -3.72 -10.50
C ASP A 73 2.14 -4.60 -11.68
N SER A 74 2.58 -3.97 -12.77
CA SER A 74 2.88 -4.67 -14.04
C SER A 74 4.07 -5.63 -13.95
N ASP A 75 4.91 -5.52 -12.93
CA ASP A 75 6.04 -6.41 -12.65
C ASP A 75 5.74 -7.50 -11.60
N ASP A 76 4.53 -7.49 -11.05
CA ASP A 76 4.01 -8.45 -10.08
C ASP A 76 3.01 -9.42 -10.73
N TRP A 77 2.44 -10.35 -9.95
CA TRP A 77 1.39 -11.27 -10.40
C TRP A 77 0.56 -11.79 -9.22
N VAL A 78 -0.49 -12.52 -9.49
CA VAL A 78 -1.29 -13.20 -8.46
C VAL A 78 -1.10 -14.72 -8.52
N ASP A 79 -1.32 -15.39 -7.40
CA ASP A 79 -1.40 -16.83 -7.36
C ASP A 79 -2.77 -17.28 -7.88
N GLU A 80 -2.77 -18.17 -8.87
CA GLU A 80 -3.98 -18.58 -9.58
C GLU A 80 -4.98 -19.30 -8.69
N GLU A 81 -4.53 -20.25 -7.86
CA GLU A 81 -5.40 -20.98 -6.94
C GLU A 81 -5.97 -20.05 -5.84
N ALA A 82 -5.13 -19.15 -5.33
CA ALA A 82 -5.57 -18.16 -4.35
C ALA A 82 -6.58 -17.18 -4.96
N LEU A 83 -6.38 -16.76 -6.22
CA LEU A 83 -7.33 -15.91 -6.94
C LEU A 83 -8.69 -16.57 -7.07
N LEU A 84 -8.74 -17.84 -7.51
CA LEU A 84 -10.00 -18.59 -7.65
C LEU A 84 -10.74 -18.69 -6.32
N LYS A 85 -10.04 -18.93 -5.20
CA LYS A 85 -10.65 -18.93 -3.85
C LYS A 85 -11.22 -17.56 -3.46
N VAL A 86 -10.50 -16.47 -3.80
CA VAL A 86 -10.96 -15.10 -3.55
C VAL A 86 -12.21 -14.78 -4.37
N LEU A 87 -12.22 -15.15 -5.65
CA LEU A 87 -13.38 -14.94 -6.52
C LEU A 87 -14.61 -15.71 -6.05
N ASP A 88 -14.44 -16.96 -5.62
CA ASP A 88 -15.53 -17.77 -5.07
C ASP A 88 -16.12 -17.13 -3.80
N THR A 89 -15.25 -16.66 -2.91
CA THR A 89 -15.67 -15.92 -1.69
C THR A 89 -16.44 -14.65 -2.03
N ILE A 90 -15.95 -13.87 -2.99
CA ILE A 90 -16.61 -12.61 -3.43
C ILE A 90 -17.97 -12.92 -4.07
N LYS A 91 -18.08 -13.98 -4.87
CA LYS A 91 -19.38 -14.43 -5.41
C LYS A 91 -20.36 -14.77 -4.30
N GLY A 92 -19.88 -15.39 -3.22
CA GLY A 92 -20.70 -15.63 -2.02
C GLY A 92 -21.25 -14.33 -1.46
N PHE A 93 -20.43 -13.29 -1.30
CA PHE A 93 -20.92 -11.98 -0.80
C PHE A 93 -21.98 -11.37 -1.72
N VAL A 94 -21.76 -11.43 -3.04
CA VAL A 94 -22.73 -10.89 -4.01
C VAL A 94 -24.05 -11.66 -3.96
N LYS A 95 -24.00 -12.99 -3.87
CA LYS A 95 -25.17 -13.85 -3.78
C LYS A 95 -26.00 -13.61 -2.50
N ASP A 96 -25.30 -13.42 -1.38
CA ASP A 96 -25.90 -13.25 -0.06
C ASP A 96 -26.22 -11.78 0.25
N GLU A 97 -26.05 -10.88 -0.74
CA GLU A 97 -26.19 -9.43 -0.60
C GLU A 97 -25.38 -8.85 0.59
N SER A 98 -24.26 -9.51 0.92
CA SER A 98 -23.41 -9.11 2.01
C SER A 98 -22.44 -7.99 1.56
N GLU A 99 -22.54 -6.82 2.17
CA GLU A 99 -21.65 -5.71 1.86
C GLU A 99 -20.32 -5.86 2.61
N VAL A 100 -19.28 -6.28 1.92
CA VAL A 100 -17.90 -6.28 2.42
C VAL A 100 -17.13 -5.15 1.74
N ASP A 101 -16.72 -4.14 2.49
CA ASP A 101 -16.04 -2.97 1.93
C ASP A 101 -14.57 -3.25 1.59
N MET A 102 -13.90 -4.12 2.36
CA MET A 102 -12.49 -4.45 2.16
C MET A 102 -12.22 -5.93 2.44
N VAL A 103 -11.76 -6.63 1.42
CA VAL A 103 -11.19 -7.98 1.54
C VAL A 103 -9.67 -7.85 1.65
N ILE A 104 -9.07 -8.59 2.58
CA ILE A 104 -7.63 -8.62 2.82
C ILE A 104 -7.12 -10.02 2.57
N ALA A 105 -6.03 -10.14 1.80
CA ALA A 105 -5.31 -11.38 1.57
C ALA A 105 -3.81 -11.19 1.84
N ASN A 106 -3.07 -12.28 1.96
CA ASN A 106 -1.63 -12.23 2.15
C ASN A 106 -0.91 -11.80 0.87
N TYR A 107 0.34 -11.36 1.02
CA TYR A 107 1.26 -11.23 -0.09
C TYR A 107 2.60 -11.87 0.21
N VAL A 108 3.29 -12.27 -0.84
CA VAL A 108 4.54 -13.02 -0.79
C VAL A 108 5.64 -12.24 -1.48
N TYR A 109 6.76 -12.04 -0.80
CA TYR A 109 7.95 -11.50 -1.43
C TYR A 109 8.58 -12.55 -2.35
N GLU A 110 8.59 -12.25 -3.66
CA GLU A 110 9.26 -13.06 -4.69
C GLU A 110 10.62 -12.44 -4.99
N LYS A 111 11.68 -13.01 -4.41
CA LYS A 111 13.04 -12.50 -4.61
C LYS A 111 13.84 -13.46 -5.47
N VAL A 112 14.49 -12.92 -6.51
CA VAL A 112 15.35 -13.69 -7.41
C VAL A 112 16.44 -14.42 -6.62
N GLY A 113 16.60 -15.74 -6.86
CA GLY A 113 17.64 -16.58 -6.25
C GLY A 113 17.40 -17.00 -4.80
N MET A 114 16.22 -16.69 -4.21
CA MET A 114 15.87 -17.14 -2.87
C MET A 114 14.89 -18.32 -2.92
N THR A 115 15.24 -19.42 -2.25
CA THR A 115 14.38 -20.59 -2.10
C THR A 115 13.29 -20.42 -1.06
N HIS A 116 13.55 -19.63 -0.01
CA HIS A 116 12.59 -19.35 1.05
C HIS A 116 11.88 -18.02 0.78
N LYS A 117 10.57 -18.11 0.50
CA LYS A 117 9.71 -16.94 0.28
C LYS A 117 9.19 -16.42 1.61
N LYS A 118 9.21 -15.11 1.80
CA LYS A 118 8.63 -14.48 2.97
C LYS A 118 7.18 -14.12 2.67
N VAL A 119 6.25 -14.68 3.45
CA VAL A 119 4.83 -14.36 3.41
C VAL A 119 4.50 -13.32 4.48
N ILE A 120 3.74 -12.30 4.10
CA ILE A 120 3.17 -11.34 5.04
C ILE A 120 1.70 -11.70 5.27
N ARG A 121 1.40 -12.08 6.51
CA ARG A 121 0.08 -12.54 6.98
C ARG A 121 -0.47 -11.62 8.05
N TYR A 122 -1.78 -11.72 8.25
CA TYR A 122 -2.50 -10.92 9.25
C TYR A 122 -3.33 -11.79 10.20
N ASP A 123 -3.14 -13.11 10.19
CA ASP A 123 -3.80 -14.12 11.04
C ASP A 123 -3.63 -13.85 12.54
N ASN A 124 -2.55 -13.18 12.92
CA ASN A 124 -2.31 -12.77 14.31
C ASN A 124 -3.14 -11.55 14.77
N VAL A 125 -3.82 -10.85 13.84
CA VAL A 125 -4.50 -9.57 14.15
C VAL A 125 -5.88 -9.44 13.52
N LEU A 126 -6.21 -10.22 12.50
CA LEU A 126 -7.50 -10.15 11.82
C LEU A 126 -8.26 -11.47 11.97
N PRO A 127 -9.57 -11.43 12.26
CA PRO A 127 -10.43 -12.61 12.21
C PRO A 127 -10.45 -13.22 10.80
N GLU A 128 -10.23 -14.55 10.71
CA GLU A 128 -10.20 -15.26 9.43
C GLU A 128 -11.59 -15.73 9.00
N ASN A 129 -11.85 -15.68 7.69
CA ASN A 129 -13.00 -16.28 7.02
C ASN A 129 -14.37 -15.91 7.61
N GLN A 130 -14.48 -14.68 8.09
CA GLN A 130 -15.72 -14.11 8.60
C GLN A 130 -15.76 -12.61 8.35
N ILE A 131 -16.96 -12.03 8.26
CA ILE A 131 -17.14 -10.58 8.19
C ILE A 131 -16.91 -10.01 9.59
N PHE A 132 -16.09 -8.97 9.68
CA PHE A 132 -15.77 -8.29 10.93
C PHE A 132 -15.67 -6.78 10.75
N LYS A 133 -15.56 -6.05 11.85
CA LYS A 133 -15.42 -4.59 11.89
C LYS A 133 -14.09 -4.21 12.52
N TRP A 134 -13.74 -2.93 12.46
CA TRP A 134 -12.52 -2.42 13.10
C TRP A 134 -12.47 -2.68 14.61
N GLU A 135 -13.61 -2.84 15.26
CA GLU A 135 -13.70 -3.19 16.68
C GLU A 135 -13.22 -4.60 16.99
N ASP A 136 -13.21 -5.49 16.01
CA ASP A 136 -12.89 -6.91 16.19
C ASP A 136 -11.41 -7.22 15.97
N ILE A 137 -10.64 -6.29 15.35
CA ILE A 137 -9.20 -6.51 15.06
C ILE A 137 -8.36 -6.66 16.32
N GLY A 138 -7.27 -7.41 16.20
CA GLY A 138 -6.22 -7.52 17.23
C GLY A 138 -5.28 -6.31 17.26
N HIS A 139 -4.12 -6.54 17.83
CA HIS A 139 -3.07 -5.52 17.98
C HIS A 139 -2.01 -5.68 16.90
N PHE A 140 -1.96 -4.74 15.95
CA PHE A 140 -0.87 -4.67 14.98
C PHE A 140 0.45 -4.36 15.68
N ARG A 141 1.51 -5.10 15.33
CA ARG A 141 2.87 -4.81 15.79
C ARG A 141 3.35 -3.47 15.20
N LEU A 142 4.41 -2.91 15.78
CA LEU A 142 4.98 -1.62 15.34
C LEU A 142 5.52 -1.64 13.90
N ASP A 143 5.83 -2.81 13.37
CA ASP A 143 6.36 -3.05 12.03
C ASP A 143 5.29 -3.60 11.05
N GLN A 144 4.07 -3.83 11.54
CA GLN A 144 3.00 -4.47 10.78
C GLN A 144 1.94 -3.46 10.36
N TYR A 145 1.66 -3.41 9.08
CA TYR A 145 0.59 -2.60 8.47
C TYR A 145 0.12 -3.22 7.17
N ILE A 146 -1.07 -2.87 6.75
CA ILE A 146 -1.69 -3.38 5.52
C ILE A 146 -1.12 -2.57 4.34
N LEU A 147 -0.62 -3.28 3.32
CA LEU A 147 -0.13 -2.69 2.08
C LEU A 147 -1.16 -2.81 0.95
N MET A 148 -0.97 -2.04 -0.12
CA MET A 148 -1.78 -2.08 -1.34
C MET A 148 -1.88 -3.50 -1.91
N HIS A 149 -0.81 -4.28 -1.83
CA HIS A 149 -0.74 -5.67 -2.29
C HIS A 149 -1.77 -6.59 -1.63
N SER A 150 -2.15 -6.28 -0.37
CA SER A 150 -3.08 -7.11 0.42
C SER A 150 -4.55 -6.74 0.24
N VAL A 151 -4.88 -5.54 -0.25
CA VAL A 151 -6.26 -5.05 -0.22
C VAL A 151 -6.99 -5.28 -1.54
N ILE A 152 -8.28 -5.59 -1.42
CA ILE A 152 -9.28 -5.62 -2.47
C ILE A 152 -10.45 -4.82 -1.93
N TYR A 153 -10.78 -3.71 -2.55
CA TYR A 153 -11.85 -2.83 -2.08
C TYR A 153 -13.14 -3.01 -2.87
N ARG A 154 -14.29 -2.80 -2.24
CA ARG A 154 -15.56 -2.61 -2.94
C ARG A 154 -15.45 -1.35 -3.80
N THR A 155 -15.64 -1.48 -5.11
CA THR A 155 -15.43 -0.40 -6.09
C THR A 155 -16.29 0.83 -5.77
N GLU A 156 -17.56 0.61 -5.45
CA GLU A 156 -18.49 1.67 -5.07
C GLU A 156 -17.99 2.47 -3.85
N MET A 157 -17.50 1.78 -2.81
CA MET A 157 -16.95 2.44 -1.61
C MET A 157 -15.75 3.32 -1.95
N LEU A 158 -14.81 2.84 -2.81
CA LEU A 158 -13.69 3.66 -3.28
C LEU A 158 -14.13 4.89 -4.07
N LYS A 159 -15.13 4.74 -4.95
CA LYS A 159 -15.68 5.86 -5.73
C LYS A 159 -16.39 6.86 -4.81
N LEU A 160 -17.17 6.38 -3.84
CA LEU A 160 -17.88 7.24 -2.88
C LEU A 160 -16.95 8.00 -1.93
N CYS A 161 -15.82 7.42 -1.52
CA CYS A 161 -14.84 8.12 -0.71
C CYS A 161 -14.01 9.15 -1.48
N GLN A 162 -14.19 9.24 -2.81
CA GLN A 162 -13.50 10.20 -3.68
C GLN A 162 -11.98 10.10 -3.56
N LEU A 163 -11.46 8.86 -3.57
CA LEU A 163 -10.03 8.63 -3.55
C LEU A 163 -9.38 9.22 -4.81
N GLU A 164 -8.46 10.16 -4.60
CA GLU A 164 -7.64 10.76 -5.66
C GLU A 164 -6.18 10.71 -5.26
N LEU A 165 -5.39 9.93 -6.01
CA LEU A 165 -3.96 9.81 -5.80
C LEU A 165 -3.19 10.90 -6.53
N PRO A 166 -2.15 11.49 -5.92
CA PRO A 166 -1.33 12.52 -6.56
C PRO A 166 -0.62 12.03 -7.82
N LYS A 167 -0.63 12.86 -8.87
CA LYS A 167 0.15 12.64 -10.09
C LYS A 167 1.65 12.79 -9.85
N HIS A 168 2.45 12.12 -10.68
CA HIS A 168 3.92 12.20 -10.68
C HIS A 168 4.56 12.03 -9.29
N THR A 169 3.93 11.21 -8.44
CA THR A 169 4.34 11.01 -7.05
C THR A 169 4.54 9.52 -6.78
N PHE A 170 5.70 9.16 -6.22
CA PHE A 170 5.96 7.81 -5.72
C PHE A 170 5.38 7.63 -4.30
N TYR A 171 5.24 6.39 -3.86
CA TYR A 171 4.77 6.00 -2.51
C TYR A 171 3.30 6.35 -2.23
N VAL A 172 2.52 6.60 -3.28
CA VAL A 172 1.07 6.89 -3.18
C VAL A 172 0.25 5.65 -2.81
N ASP A 173 0.82 4.45 -2.92
CA ASP A 173 0.31 3.19 -2.38
C ASP A 173 -0.10 3.31 -0.91
N ASN A 174 0.66 4.08 -0.12
CA ASN A 174 0.31 4.38 1.26
C ASN A 174 -0.96 5.25 1.39
N ILE A 175 -1.19 6.16 0.45
CA ILE A 175 -2.42 6.96 0.39
C ILE A 175 -3.58 6.07 -0.02
N TYR A 176 -3.38 5.21 -1.03
CA TYR A 176 -4.37 4.25 -1.52
C TYR A 176 -4.93 3.37 -0.40
N VAL A 177 -4.08 2.93 0.52
CA VAL A 177 -4.52 2.15 1.68
C VAL A 177 -5.09 3.04 2.78
N TYR A 178 -4.40 4.11 3.16
CA TYR A 178 -4.71 4.90 4.35
C TYR A 178 -5.99 5.73 4.24
N TYR A 179 -6.20 6.31 3.05
CA TYR A 179 -7.32 7.24 2.84
C TYR A 179 -8.70 6.57 2.96
N PRO A 180 -8.94 5.37 2.38
CA PRO A 180 -10.27 4.74 2.49
C PRO A 180 -10.61 4.19 3.88
N LEU A 181 -9.65 3.98 4.78
CA LEU A 181 -9.86 3.27 6.05
C LEU A 181 -11.05 3.74 6.88
N PRO A 182 -11.32 5.06 7.06
CA PRO A 182 -12.48 5.53 7.80
C PRO A 182 -13.83 5.25 7.11
N HIS A 183 -13.83 4.97 5.82
CA HIS A 183 -15.01 4.65 5.02
C HIS A 183 -15.31 3.14 5.01
N VAL A 184 -14.34 2.31 5.35
CA VAL A 184 -14.49 0.85 5.46
C VAL A 184 -15.25 0.51 6.74
N ARG A 185 -16.44 -0.06 6.59
CA ARG A 185 -17.31 -0.49 7.70
C ARG A 185 -17.19 -1.98 7.99
N THR A 186 -17.02 -2.78 6.93
CA THR A 186 -16.98 -4.24 6.98
C THR A 186 -15.71 -4.74 6.29
N LEU A 187 -15.08 -5.71 6.94
CA LEU A 187 -13.84 -6.31 6.50
C LEU A 187 -13.99 -7.82 6.42
N TYR A 188 -13.15 -8.44 5.59
CA TYR A 188 -13.01 -9.88 5.52
C TYR A 188 -11.54 -10.24 5.29
N TYR A 189 -10.99 -11.16 6.05
CA TYR A 189 -9.62 -11.60 5.86
C TYR A 189 -9.57 -13.07 5.43
N MET A 190 -8.87 -13.30 4.33
CA MET A 190 -8.57 -14.62 3.79
C MET A 190 -7.08 -14.92 3.98
N ASN A 191 -6.76 -15.97 4.71
CA ASN A 191 -5.37 -16.41 4.89
C ASN A 191 -4.89 -17.19 3.65
N VAL A 192 -4.90 -16.54 2.49
CA VAL A 192 -4.41 -17.06 1.21
C VAL A 192 -3.31 -16.17 0.66
N ASP A 193 -2.27 -16.77 0.11
CA ASP A 193 -1.06 -16.11 -0.36
C ASP A 193 -1.25 -15.57 -1.79
N LEU A 194 -2.15 -14.58 -1.95
CA LEU A 194 -2.67 -14.12 -3.24
C LEU A 194 -1.65 -13.35 -4.07
N TYR A 195 -1.07 -12.30 -3.52
CA TYR A 195 -0.24 -11.37 -4.30
C TYR A 195 1.23 -11.76 -4.27
N ARG A 196 1.86 -11.81 -5.43
CA ARG A 196 3.27 -12.17 -5.62
C ARG A 196 4.07 -10.92 -5.95
N TYR A 197 4.67 -10.33 -4.92
CA TYR A 197 5.44 -9.10 -5.01
C TYR A 197 6.89 -9.36 -5.40
N PHE A 198 7.24 -9.00 -6.64
CA PHE A 198 8.58 -9.21 -7.19
C PHE A 198 9.55 -8.14 -6.69
N ILE A 199 10.57 -8.55 -5.93
CA ILE A 199 11.56 -7.65 -5.34
C ILE A 199 12.99 -8.08 -5.64
N GLY A 200 13.93 -7.13 -5.50
CA GLY A 200 15.37 -7.39 -5.57
C GLY A 200 16.08 -6.79 -6.77
N ARG A 201 15.40 -6.02 -7.63
CA ARG A 201 16.06 -5.22 -8.67
C ARG A 201 16.61 -3.92 -8.07
N GLU A 202 17.73 -3.45 -8.59
CA GLU A 202 18.39 -2.22 -8.10
C GLU A 202 17.62 -0.93 -8.42
N ASP A 203 16.80 -0.94 -9.47
CA ASP A 203 16.02 0.20 -9.96
C ASP A 203 14.67 0.37 -9.25
N GLN A 204 14.27 -0.59 -8.41
CA GLN A 204 12.98 -0.54 -7.73
C GLN A 204 12.82 0.65 -6.80
N SER A 205 11.60 1.17 -6.74
CA SER A 205 11.23 2.33 -5.92
C SER A 205 11.53 2.15 -4.42
N VAL A 206 11.53 0.91 -3.92
CA VAL A 206 11.83 0.55 -2.53
C VAL A 206 13.33 0.40 -2.23
N ASN A 207 14.20 0.51 -3.23
CA ASN A 207 15.65 0.53 -3.00
C ASN A 207 16.04 1.77 -2.20
N GLU A 208 16.86 1.62 -1.15
CA GLU A 208 17.21 2.72 -0.24
C GLU A 208 17.86 3.92 -0.96
N LYS A 209 18.73 3.68 -1.95
CA LYS A 209 19.37 4.76 -2.72
C LYS A 209 18.32 5.53 -3.55
N VAL A 210 17.37 4.81 -4.15
CA VAL A 210 16.27 5.38 -4.91
C VAL A 210 15.34 6.16 -3.98
N MET A 211 14.98 5.61 -2.82
CA MET A 211 14.18 6.30 -1.81
C MET A 211 14.84 7.59 -1.31
N ILE A 212 16.15 7.57 -1.08
CA ILE A 212 16.92 8.77 -0.68
C ILE A 212 16.90 9.84 -1.78
N SER A 213 16.98 9.46 -3.04
CA SER A 213 16.88 10.41 -4.16
C SER A 213 15.49 11.05 -4.29
N ARG A 214 14.46 10.36 -3.78
CA ARG A 214 13.04 10.77 -3.83
C ARG A 214 12.49 11.21 -2.46
N ILE A 215 13.35 11.65 -1.54
CA ILE A 215 12.96 12.07 -0.16
C ILE A 215 11.81 13.08 -0.18
N ASP A 216 11.82 14.04 -1.09
CA ASP A 216 10.81 15.10 -1.14
C ASP A 216 9.42 14.53 -1.43
N GLN A 217 9.32 13.49 -2.25
CA GLN A 217 8.06 12.81 -2.53
C GLN A 217 7.57 11.99 -1.32
N GLN A 218 8.49 11.28 -0.64
CA GLN A 218 8.15 10.58 0.60
C GLN A 218 7.64 11.54 1.68
N LEU A 219 8.29 12.71 1.83
CA LEU A 219 7.86 13.76 2.76
C LEU A 219 6.50 14.36 2.36
N PHE A 220 6.28 14.56 1.07
CA PHE A 220 5.01 15.06 0.55
C PHE A 220 3.86 14.09 0.87
N VAL A 221 4.03 12.79 0.57
CA VAL A 221 3.04 11.75 0.89
C VAL A 221 2.75 11.71 2.39
N THR A 222 3.79 11.71 3.22
CA THR A 222 3.62 11.70 4.68
C THR A 222 2.89 12.95 5.19
N LYS A 223 3.21 14.15 4.68
CA LYS A 223 2.48 15.39 5.01
C LYS A 223 1.02 15.34 4.56
N LYS A 224 0.76 14.77 3.37
CA LYS A 224 -0.60 14.57 2.87
C LYS A 224 -1.39 13.65 3.80
N MET A 225 -0.83 12.50 4.21
CA MET A 225 -1.46 11.58 5.17
C MET A 225 -1.76 12.24 6.52
N ILE A 226 -0.85 13.07 7.05
CA ILE A 226 -1.08 13.86 8.28
C ILE A 226 -2.30 14.77 8.16
N SER A 227 -2.56 15.29 6.96
CA SER A 227 -3.61 16.29 6.73
C SER A 227 -4.97 15.71 6.36
N MET A 228 -5.04 14.42 6.03
CA MET A 228 -6.28 13.78 5.55
C MET A 228 -7.38 13.73 6.60
N TYR A 229 -7.00 13.47 7.85
CA TYR A 229 -7.95 13.26 8.92
C TYR A 229 -7.53 13.90 10.23
N GLU A 230 -8.48 14.45 10.96
CA GLU A 230 -8.34 14.68 12.40
C GLU A 230 -8.58 13.33 13.12
N LEU A 231 -7.51 12.59 13.41
CA LEU A 231 -7.61 11.21 13.92
C LEU A 231 -8.42 11.10 15.22
N ARG A 232 -8.53 12.19 16.00
CA ARG A 232 -9.38 12.24 17.20
C ARG A 232 -10.88 12.04 16.91
N LEU A 233 -11.30 12.38 15.67
CA LEU A 233 -12.70 12.28 15.24
C LEU A 233 -13.05 10.90 14.70
N ILE A 234 -12.09 10.02 14.48
CA ILE A 234 -12.33 8.62 14.08
C ILE A 234 -13.03 7.90 15.23
N GLY A 235 -14.26 7.43 14.97
CA GLY A 235 -15.13 6.83 15.99
C GLY A 235 -14.55 5.55 16.59
N SER A 236 -14.11 4.60 15.75
CA SER A 236 -13.49 3.36 16.18
C SER A 236 -12.14 3.60 16.87
N LYS A 237 -12.04 3.20 18.14
CA LYS A 237 -10.79 3.33 18.92
C LYS A 237 -9.68 2.45 18.33
N LYS A 238 -10.01 1.27 17.82
CA LYS A 238 -9.04 0.33 17.25
C LYS A 238 -8.55 0.82 15.88
N LEU A 239 -9.46 1.29 15.00
CA LEU A 239 -9.08 1.94 13.73
C LEU A 239 -8.18 3.15 13.99
N ARG A 240 -8.59 4.06 14.88
CA ARG A 240 -7.79 5.24 15.23
C ARG A 240 -6.38 4.86 15.69
N LYS A 241 -6.25 3.82 16.53
CA LYS A 241 -4.95 3.30 16.99
C LYS A 241 -4.13 2.76 15.82
N TYR A 242 -4.75 1.99 14.93
CA TYR A 242 -4.13 1.48 13.73
C TYR A 242 -3.63 2.62 12.82
N MET A 243 -4.46 3.61 12.54
CA MET A 243 -4.07 4.78 11.71
C MET A 243 -2.94 5.60 12.33
N VAL A 244 -2.92 5.77 13.67
CA VAL A 244 -1.79 6.41 14.37
C VAL A 244 -0.51 5.58 14.22
N ASN A 245 -0.60 4.24 14.33
CA ASN A 245 0.55 3.36 14.13
C ASN A 245 1.08 3.42 12.69
N TYR A 246 0.18 3.39 11.70
CA TYR A 246 0.56 3.55 10.29
C TYR A 246 1.29 4.87 10.07
N LEU A 247 0.76 5.96 10.58
CA LEU A 247 1.38 7.28 10.47
C LEU A 247 2.74 7.32 11.20
N ALA A 248 2.90 6.62 12.33
CA ALA A 248 4.18 6.48 13.03
C ALA A 248 5.23 5.76 12.17
N ILE A 249 4.83 4.73 11.42
CA ILE A 249 5.70 4.05 10.46
C ILE A 249 6.14 5.02 9.35
N MET A 250 5.20 5.77 8.76
CA MET A 250 5.51 6.76 7.70
C MET A 250 6.43 7.87 8.19
N MET A 251 6.22 8.38 9.40
CA MET A 251 7.10 9.35 10.07
C MET A 251 8.50 8.77 10.29
N THR A 252 8.58 7.49 10.62
CA THR A 252 9.85 6.77 10.84
C THR A 252 10.60 6.58 9.53
N VAL A 253 9.93 6.10 8.47
CA VAL A 253 10.52 5.93 7.13
C VAL A 253 11.04 7.27 6.62
N SER A 254 10.24 8.32 6.66
CA SER A 254 10.63 9.68 6.26
C SER A 254 11.83 10.19 7.05
N SER A 255 11.82 9.96 8.37
CA SER A 255 12.91 10.43 9.25
C SER A 255 14.22 9.68 8.99
N ILE A 256 14.17 8.35 8.83
CA ILE A 256 15.38 7.56 8.63
C ILE A 256 16.02 7.83 7.25
N LEU A 257 15.24 8.03 6.21
CA LEU A 257 15.76 8.41 4.90
C LEU A 257 16.48 9.77 4.96
N CYS A 258 15.91 10.75 5.67
CA CYS A 258 16.58 12.03 5.92
C CYS A 258 17.89 11.86 6.68
N ILE A 259 17.94 10.97 7.69
CA ILE A 259 19.16 10.68 8.47
C ILE A 259 20.22 9.98 7.59
N ARG A 260 19.80 8.97 6.82
CA ARG A 260 20.67 8.15 5.97
C ARG A 260 21.25 8.92 4.79
N SER A 261 20.56 9.94 4.30
CA SER A 261 21.06 10.83 3.24
C SER A 261 22.33 11.58 3.63
N LYS A 262 22.58 11.77 4.94
CA LYS A 262 23.70 12.53 5.53
C LYS A 262 23.78 14.02 5.09
N LYS A 263 22.77 14.51 4.36
CA LYS A 263 22.71 15.90 3.90
C LYS A 263 22.08 16.81 4.96
N LYS A 264 22.68 17.99 5.18
CA LYS A 264 22.21 18.98 6.17
C LYS A 264 20.78 19.44 5.87
N GLU A 265 20.47 19.70 4.61
CA GLU A 265 19.14 20.10 4.14
C GLU A 265 18.04 19.11 4.54
N ASN A 266 18.33 17.78 4.43
CA ASN A 266 17.37 16.74 4.77
C ASN A 266 17.18 16.61 6.28
N PHE A 267 18.16 16.99 7.10
CA PHE A 267 17.94 17.10 8.55
C PHE A 267 16.97 18.22 8.91
N GLU A 268 17.01 19.33 8.19
CA GLU A 268 16.04 20.43 8.38
C GLU A 268 14.65 20.00 7.88
N LYS A 269 14.54 19.38 6.70
CA LYS A 269 13.27 18.81 6.20
C LYS A 269 12.64 17.83 7.20
N LYS A 270 13.46 17.00 7.87
CA LYS A 270 12.98 16.13 8.95
C LYS A 270 12.38 16.95 10.10
N LYS A 271 13.06 18.00 10.57
CA LYS A 271 12.55 18.86 11.65
C LYS A 271 11.22 19.53 11.25
N GLU A 272 11.14 20.01 10.01
CA GLU A 272 9.93 20.60 9.46
C GLU A 272 8.76 19.61 9.43
N LEU A 273 9.00 18.34 9.04
CA LEU A 273 7.97 17.30 9.05
C LEU A 273 7.42 17.07 10.46
N TRP A 274 8.28 16.99 11.48
CA TRP A 274 7.86 16.84 12.87
C TRP A 274 7.13 18.07 13.40
N ALA A 275 7.58 19.28 13.03
CA ALA A 275 6.89 20.52 13.36
C ALA A 275 5.52 20.61 12.68
N TYR A 276 5.42 20.13 11.43
CA TYR A 276 4.16 20.05 10.70
C TYR A 276 3.14 19.15 11.40
N LEU A 277 3.53 17.93 11.80
CA LEU A 277 2.67 17.04 12.57
C LEU A 277 2.25 17.69 13.90
N LYS A 278 3.19 18.32 14.62
CA LYS A 278 2.90 19.02 15.89
C LYS A 278 1.87 20.12 15.72
N LYS A 279 1.95 20.89 14.62
CA LYS A 279 1.02 21.98 14.32
C LYS A 279 -0.36 21.47 13.90
N LYS A 280 -0.41 20.39 13.12
CA LYS A 280 -1.67 19.84 12.57
C LYS A 280 -2.44 19.00 13.57
N ASP A 281 -1.77 18.08 14.28
CA ASP A 281 -2.38 17.23 15.31
C ASP A 281 -1.41 17.02 16.47
N TYR A 282 -1.50 17.91 17.46
CA TYR A 282 -0.64 17.86 18.65
C TYR A 282 -0.79 16.57 19.46
N ARG A 283 -2.01 16.00 19.55
CA ARG A 283 -2.25 14.76 20.30
C ARG A 283 -1.59 13.56 19.63
N THR A 284 -1.74 13.46 18.31
CA THR A 284 -1.07 12.42 17.51
C THR A 284 0.45 12.63 17.53
N TYR A 285 0.93 13.88 17.44
CA TYR A 285 2.35 14.18 17.61
C TYR A 285 2.89 13.66 18.93
N MET A 286 2.23 13.92 20.06
CA MET A 286 2.68 13.44 21.38
C MET A 286 2.78 11.92 21.43
N LYS A 287 1.77 11.19 20.90
CA LYS A 287 1.78 9.74 20.85
C LYS A 287 2.93 9.19 20.00
N ILE A 288 3.12 9.73 18.79
CA ILE A 288 4.16 9.26 17.86
C ILE A 288 5.54 9.69 18.36
N ARG A 289 5.72 10.94 18.77
CA ARG A 289 7.02 11.50 19.16
C ARG A 289 7.62 10.81 20.38
N TYR A 290 6.79 10.46 21.35
CA TYR A 290 7.21 9.80 22.59
C TYR A 290 7.00 8.28 22.58
N GLY A 291 6.47 7.71 21.51
CA GLY A 291 6.52 6.28 21.25
C GLY A 291 7.92 5.81 20.85
N ILE A 292 8.14 4.49 20.88
CA ILE A 292 9.45 3.86 20.62
C ILE A 292 10.07 4.34 19.30
N LEU A 293 9.32 4.27 18.20
CA LEU A 293 9.80 4.69 16.87
C LEU A 293 10.15 6.18 16.83
N GLY A 294 9.31 7.03 17.42
CA GLY A 294 9.53 8.46 17.43
C GLY A 294 10.73 8.87 18.30
N GLN A 295 10.93 8.25 19.44
CA GLN A 295 12.10 8.49 20.29
C GLN A 295 13.38 8.11 19.54
N THR A 296 13.42 6.91 18.96
CA THR A 296 14.59 6.42 18.18
C THR A 296 14.94 7.38 17.03
N MET A 297 13.94 7.90 16.31
CA MET A 297 14.18 8.80 15.18
C MET A 297 14.58 10.23 15.60
N ASN A 298 14.42 10.61 16.86
CA ASN A 298 14.67 11.96 17.35
C ASN A 298 15.76 12.03 18.43
N LEU A 299 16.64 11.08 18.47
CA LEU A 299 17.84 11.11 19.31
C LEU A 299 18.73 12.34 18.94
N PRO A 300 19.26 13.08 19.93
CA PRO A 300 19.99 14.32 19.67
C PRO A 300 21.40 14.09 19.10
N GLY A 301 21.88 15.09 18.39
CA GLY A 301 23.27 15.19 17.97
C GLY A 301 23.69 14.17 16.88
N ARG A 302 25.00 14.11 16.64
CA ARG A 302 25.60 13.18 15.66
C ARG A 302 25.54 11.72 16.14
N SER A 303 25.76 11.50 17.42
CA SER A 303 25.71 10.15 18.04
C SER A 303 24.30 9.57 17.98
N GLY A 304 23.27 10.38 18.28
CA GLY A 304 21.88 9.95 18.16
C GLY A 304 21.50 9.50 16.74
N ARG A 305 21.93 10.26 15.72
CA ARG A 305 21.70 9.85 14.32
C ARG A 305 22.41 8.54 13.95
N ARG A 306 23.63 8.28 14.50
CA ARG A 306 24.33 7.01 14.30
C ARG A 306 23.55 5.84 14.93
N VAL A 307 23.05 6.03 16.15
CA VAL A 307 22.21 5.02 16.83
C VAL A 307 20.94 4.74 16.04
N SER A 308 20.22 5.79 15.58
CA SER A 308 19.03 5.62 14.74
C SER A 308 19.34 4.83 13.45
N SER A 309 20.45 5.16 12.79
CA SER A 309 20.88 4.47 11.57
C SER A 309 21.26 3.02 11.80
N LEU A 310 21.94 2.70 12.93
CA LEU A 310 22.29 1.34 13.31
C LEU A 310 21.02 0.53 13.64
N ALA A 311 20.13 1.08 14.45
CA ALA A 311 18.84 0.44 14.79
C ALA A 311 18.04 0.09 13.54
N TYR A 312 17.97 1.01 12.57
CA TYR A 312 17.34 0.75 11.28
C TYR A 312 18.04 -0.38 10.51
N THR A 313 19.36 -0.40 10.46
CA THR A 313 20.10 -1.46 9.75
C THR A 313 19.84 -2.84 10.36
N VAL A 314 19.78 -2.92 11.69
CA VAL A 314 19.44 -4.17 12.41
C VAL A 314 18.00 -4.58 12.13
N ALA A 315 17.04 -3.65 12.28
CA ALA A 315 15.64 -3.89 12.00
C ALA A 315 15.40 -4.38 10.55
N ARG A 316 16.06 -3.73 9.57
CA ARG A 316 15.99 -4.12 8.17
C ARG A 316 16.47 -5.56 7.93
N ARG A 317 17.55 -6.00 8.59
CA ARG A 317 18.04 -7.38 8.49
C ARG A 317 17.08 -8.38 9.12
N LEU A 318 16.49 -8.04 10.26
CA LEU A 318 15.54 -8.92 10.98
C LEU A 318 14.18 -9.01 10.28
N ILE A 319 13.69 -7.88 9.79
CA ILE A 319 12.39 -7.80 9.12
C ILE A 319 12.48 -8.28 7.65
N GLY A 320 13.69 -8.31 7.08
CA GLY A 320 13.93 -8.81 5.72
C GLY A 320 13.43 -7.87 4.61
N PHE A 321 13.45 -6.57 4.85
CA PHE A 321 13.33 -5.58 3.79
C PHE A 321 14.68 -5.48 3.05
N ASN A 322 14.75 -5.96 1.81
CA ASN A 322 15.87 -5.87 0.85
C ASN A 322 17.30 -6.13 1.38
#